data_1aae5c43adbc3774f5a617039f47e8e7
#
_entry.id   1aae5c43adbc3774f5a617039f47e8e7
#
_cell.length_a   1.000
_cell.length_b   1.000
_cell.length_c   1.000
_cell.angle_alpha   90.00
_cell.angle_beta   90.00
_cell.angle_gamma   90.00
#
_symmetry.space_group_name_H-M   'P 1'
#
loop_
_entity.id
_entity.type
_entity.pdbx_description
1 polymer ?
#
loop_
_entity_poly.entity_id
_entity_poly.type
_entity_poly.pdbx_seq_one_letter_code
_entity_poly.pdbx_strand_id
1 'polypeptide(L)'
;MCGICGIFDRSGNQVDQGILQKMTTILQHRGPDGEGHYIDGEVGLGHRRLSIIDVEGGAQPIGNEDGTLQIVFNGEIYNFVELRKELEANGHRFTTRTDTEVIVHAYEQWGKECVRRFNGMFAFALWDANRRELFLARDHLGIKPLYYVDLGNRILFASEIKAVLQDPECPRDVDVEALAELFTFRYVPSPKTLFKGIRKLPQGHRMTLSRRDIAVERYWDWVPCLRGNFDEEDLIEEYRTLLEDAVRLQLRSDVPLGLFLSSGVDSGALLAIMNRYSSGPVRAFTIGFEGGEKTNEVEDASAIARMFGATHRFMTVTPEDYLKYYENYLWDIEEPLGNETAAAFYFVSKIAREEVKVALTGQGADEPWAGYDRYLGVKLSTFYSRMPSVVTDQMAPLFARIPGRFERMKRGVASLSEPDVLTRFTKIYSFFNAEMKRQLFKGELMEQIADDEYRSKEALRRLQTDVQHLDPVTQMLYIDTRASLPDDLLMVADKTSMSNSLESRVPFLDYRLIEFVESLPPGLKLKGVTGKYLHKRALEKWLPKDVVYRKKKGFANPVEDWFRNRMRPFVEECLLSSDSAVGRFFDQRYIRRMLETDRAGKDQFRRHIYLLVSFELWHRAFMKN
;
A
#
# COMPACT_ATOMS: atom_id res chain seq x y z
N MET A 1 3.48 15.36 -3.68
CA MET A 1 3.55 14.17 -4.58
C MET A 1 2.98 14.50 -5.92
N CYS A 2 3.37 13.74 -6.93
CA CYS A 2 3.13 14.08 -8.32
C CYS A 2 2.43 12.93 -9.06
N GLY A 3 2.09 13.15 -10.31
CA GLY A 3 1.75 12.10 -11.26
C GLY A 3 2.80 12.06 -12.36
N ILE A 4 3.37 10.89 -12.62
CA ILE A 4 4.30 10.68 -13.73
C ILE A 4 3.71 9.72 -14.74
N CYS A 5 4.05 9.91 -16.01
CA CYS A 5 3.76 8.99 -17.09
C CYS A 5 4.80 9.13 -18.20
N GLY A 6 4.85 8.14 -19.07
CA GLY A 6 5.69 8.23 -20.26
C GLY A 6 5.52 7.06 -21.21
N ILE A 7 6.14 7.25 -22.38
CA ILE A 7 6.12 6.35 -23.51
C ILE A 7 7.57 6.14 -23.97
N PHE A 8 7.96 4.90 -24.20
CA PHE A 8 9.23 4.54 -24.84
C PHE A 8 8.96 3.68 -26.07
N ASP A 9 9.17 4.22 -27.26
CA ASP A 9 8.99 3.53 -28.54
C ASP A 9 10.24 2.75 -28.90
N ARG A 10 10.17 1.41 -28.82
CA ARG A 10 11.30 0.51 -29.10
C ARG A 10 11.62 0.40 -30.60
N SER A 11 10.68 0.77 -31.45
CA SER A 11 10.91 0.82 -32.90
C SER A 11 11.68 2.07 -33.34
N GLY A 12 11.90 3.02 -32.43
CA GLY A 12 12.62 4.27 -32.67
C GLY A 12 11.77 5.33 -33.38
N ASN A 13 10.46 5.17 -33.41
CA ASN A 13 9.57 6.19 -33.92
C ASN A 13 9.40 7.33 -32.91
N GLN A 14 8.99 8.47 -33.42
CA GLN A 14 8.63 9.59 -32.56
C GLN A 14 7.38 9.28 -31.75
N VAL A 15 7.42 9.59 -30.46
CA VAL A 15 6.29 9.40 -29.53
C VAL A 15 5.10 10.27 -29.96
N ASP A 16 3.90 9.70 -29.87
CA ASP A 16 2.64 10.43 -30.07
C ASP A 16 2.40 11.40 -28.92
N GLN A 17 2.56 12.70 -29.21
CA GLN A 17 2.34 13.77 -28.25
C GLN A 17 0.89 13.81 -27.75
N GLY A 18 -0.09 13.45 -28.58
CA GLY A 18 -1.50 13.45 -28.20
C GLY A 18 -1.83 12.38 -27.15
N ILE A 19 -1.21 11.19 -27.26
CA ILE A 19 -1.32 10.13 -26.25
C ILE A 19 -0.65 10.58 -24.94
N LEU A 20 0.57 11.09 -25.01
CA LEU A 20 1.30 11.58 -23.83
C LEU A 20 0.53 12.68 -23.09
N GLN A 21 -0.06 13.61 -23.83
CA GLN A 21 -0.89 14.68 -23.27
C GLN A 21 -2.12 14.12 -22.53
N LYS A 22 -2.83 13.14 -23.10
CA LYS A 22 -3.97 12.49 -22.45
C LYS A 22 -3.54 11.76 -21.16
N MET A 23 -2.41 11.02 -21.22
CA MET A 23 -1.83 10.35 -20.07
C MET A 23 -1.50 11.34 -18.94
N THR A 24 -0.94 12.48 -19.26
CA THR A 24 -0.59 13.52 -18.29
C THR A 24 -1.85 14.19 -17.73
N THR A 25 -2.80 14.54 -18.59
CA THR A 25 -4.01 15.26 -18.19
C THR A 25 -4.87 14.47 -17.19
N ILE A 26 -5.02 13.16 -17.37
CA ILE A 26 -5.82 12.32 -16.49
C ILE A 26 -5.24 12.20 -15.07
N LEU A 27 -3.95 12.51 -14.89
CA LEU A 27 -3.26 12.54 -13.59
C LEU A 27 -3.38 13.88 -12.85
N GLN A 28 -4.17 14.86 -13.34
CA GLN A 28 -4.27 16.20 -12.77
C GLN A 28 -4.62 16.21 -11.27
N HIS A 29 -5.47 15.30 -10.81
CA HIS A 29 -5.83 15.19 -9.40
C HIS A 29 -4.63 14.89 -8.49
N ARG A 30 -3.58 14.22 -8.98
CA ARG A 30 -2.34 13.98 -8.23
C ARG A 30 -1.51 15.25 -8.10
N GLY A 31 -1.44 16.04 -9.16
CA GLY A 31 -0.61 17.23 -9.20
C GLY A 31 -1.30 18.40 -9.88
N PRO A 32 -2.13 19.16 -9.14
CA PRO A 32 -2.89 20.27 -9.71
C PRO A 32 -2.07 21.54 -9.92
N ASP A 33 -0.86 21.65 -9.33
CA ASP A 33 -0.09 22.89 -9.27
C ASP A 33 0.73 23.15 -10.55
N GLY A 34 0.96 22.14 -11.40
CA GLY A 34 1.73 22.31 -12.65
C GLY A 34 1.69 21.09 -13.56
N GLU A 35 2.08 21.31 -14.80
CA GLU A 35 2.20 20.29 -15.84
C GLU A 35 3.50 20.50 -16.63
N GLY A 36 4.14 19.40 -17.06
CA GLY A 36 5.31 19.47 -17.92
C GLY A 36 5.48 18.24 -18.79
N HIS A 37 6.11 18.45 -19.95
CA HIS A 37 6.39 17.41 -20.93
C HIS A 37 7.81 17.53 -21.47
N TYR A 38 8.39 16.39 -21.80
CA TYR A 38 9.63 16.28 -22.56
C TYR A 38 9.46 15.21 -23.64
N ILE A 39 9.92 15.48 -24.85
CA ILE A 39 9.91 14.53 -25.96
C ILE A 39 11.26 14.59 -26.66
N ASP A 40 11.90 13.42 -26.78
CA ASP A 40 13.14 13.23 -27.54
C ASP A 40 13.00 11.97 -28.39
N GLY A 41 12.46 12.15 -29.61
CA GLY A 41 12.25 11.07 -30.55
C GLY A 41 11.40 9.92 -29.97
N GLU A 42 12.08 8.86 -29.56
CA GLU A 42 11.45 7.61 -29.07
C GLU A 42 11.00 7.66 -27.62
N VAL A 43 11.30 8.72 -26.87
CA VAL A 43 10.89 8.87 -25.48
C VAL A 43 9.97 10.08 -25.31
N GLY A 44 8.92 9.89 -24.50
CA GLY A 44 8.07 10.96 -24.02
C GLY A 44 7.89 10.83 -22.51
N LEU A 45 8.10 11.92 -21.78
CA LEU A 45 7.92 12.02 -20.34
C LEU A 45 6.86 13.06 -20.03
N GLY A 46 5.89 12.73 -19.16
CA GLY A 46 4.84 13.62 -18.72
C GLY A 46 4.80 13.69 -17.19
N HIS A 47 4.52 14.89 -16.68
CA HIS A 47 4.50 15.18 -15.25
C HIS A 47 3.33 16.05 -14.83
N ARG A 48 2.72 15.72 -13.68
CA ARG A 48 1.77 16.57 -12.95
C ARG A 48 2.32 16.85 -11.58
N ARG A 49 2.44 18.11 -11.20
CA ARG A 49 3.13 18.57 -10.00
C ARG A 49 2.18 18.91 -8.86
N LEU A 50 2.46 18.37 -7.68
CA LEU A 50 2.04 18.90 -6.38
C LEU A 50 3.29 19.52 -5.74
N SER A 51 3.33 20.85 -5.64
CA SER A 51 4.50 21.61 -5.18
C SER A 51 4.64 21.52 -3.67
N ILE A 52 5.74 20.89 -3.19
CA ILE A 52 6.04 20.66 -1.78
C ILE A 52 7.42 21.19 -1.43
N ILE A 53 8.45 20.79 -2.18
CA ILE A 53 9.83 21.29 -2.05
C ILE A 53 10.15 22.16 -3.26
N ASP A 54 10.80 23.30 -3.03
CA ASP A 54 11.13 24.32 -4.02
C ASP A 54 9.91 24.70 -4.86
N VAL A 55 8.91 25.30 -4.20
CA VAL A 55 7.59 25.59 -4.79
C VAL A 55 7.70 26.33 -6.11
N GLU A 56 8.66 27.26 -6.25
CA GLU A 56 8.85 28.11 -7.44
C GLU A 56 9.76 27.46 -8.50
N GLY A 57 10.88 26.82 -8.09
CA GLY A 57 11.94 26.34 -8.99
C GLY A 57 11.80 24.87 -9.43
N GLY A 58 10.98 24.07 -8.77
CA GLY A 58 10.94 22.61 -8.95
C GLY A 58 10.00 22.11 -10.07
N ALA A 59 9.79 22.85 -11.15
CA ALA A 59 9.02 22.36 -12.30
C ALA A 59 9.74 21.16 -12.95
N GLN A 60 8.95 20.13 -13.31
CA GLN A 60 9.47 18.92 -13.96
C GLN A 60 8.88 18.77 -15.36
N PRO A 61 9.57 18.10 -16.31
CA PRO A 61 10.85 17.36 -16.17
C PRO A 61 12.04 18.25 -15.84
N ILE A 62 13.02 17.70 -15.08
CA ILE A 62 14.28 18.36 -14.70
C ILE A 62 15.44 17.62 -15.40
N GLY A 63 16.40 18.36 -15.95
CA GLY A 63 17.59 17.83 -16.57
C GLY A 63 18.87 18.18 -15.83
N ASN A 64 20.00 17.59 -16.29
CA ASN A 64 21.34 18.03 -15.96
C ASN A 64 21.74 19.26 -16.82
N GLU A 65 22.95 19.81 -16.61
CA GLU A 65 23.41 21.06 -17.20
C GLU A 65 23.53 21.03 -18.74
N ASP A 66 23.82 19.86 -19.32
CA ASP A 66 23.96 19.69 -20.78
C ASP A 66 22.68 19.13 -21.46
N GLY A 67 21.64 18.85 -20.68
CA GLY A 67 20.35 18.35 -21.15
C GLY A 67 20.35 16.89 -21.60
N THR A 68 21.44 16.14 -21.35
CA THR A 68 21.54 14.72 -21.74
C THR A 68 20.74 13.78 -20.82
N LEU A 69 20.41 14.22 -19.62
CA LEU A 69 19.54 13.52 -18.67
C LEU A 69 18.25 14.29 -18.46
N GLN A 70 17.13 13.57 -18.39
CA GLN A 70 15.82 14.17 -18.08
C GLN A 70 15.02 13.25 -17.18
N ILE A 71 14.47 13.78 -16.09
CA ILE A 71 13.72 13.00 -15.09
C ILE A 71 12.29 13.53 -14.90
N VAL A 72 11.37 12.58 -14.68
CA VAL A 72 10.08 12.79 -14.03
C VAL A 72 10.00 11.96 -12.77
N PHE A 73 9.55 12.57 -11.67
CA PHE A 73 9.64 12.02 -10.33
C PHE A 73 8.34 12.22 -9.55
N ASN A 74 7.87 11.17 -8.92
CA ASN A 74 6.77 11.15 -7.97
C ASN A 74 7.26 10.63 -6.64
N GLY A 75 7.51 11.51 -5.68
CA GLY A 75 8.01 11.10 -4.37
C GLY A 75 8.70 12.21 -3.61
N GLU A 76 9.49 11.78 -2.63
CA GLU A 76 10.38 12.59 -1.79
C GLU A 76 11.67 11.81 -1.48
N ILE A 77 12.83 12.41 -1.70
CA ILE A 77 14.12 11.89 -1.25
C ILE A 77 14.49 12.62 0.05
N TYR A 78 14.15 12.05 1.18
CA TYR A 78 14.28 12.71 2.49
C TYR A 78 15.70 13.10 2.86
N ASN A 79 16.71 12.36 2.43
CA ASN A 79 18.13 12.64 2.66
C ASN A 79 18.76 13.49 1.55
N PHE A 80 17.95 14.23 0.78
CA PHE A 80 18.44 15.04 -0.35
C PHE A 80 19.45 16.13 0.07
N VAL A 81 19.30 16.70 1.26
CA VAL A 81 20.20 17.75 1.78
C VAL A 81 21.62 17.21 1.99
N GLU A 82 21.73 16.01 2.52
CA GLU A 82 22.99 15.31 2.78
C GLU A 82 23.64 14.88 1.46
N LEU A 83 22.85 14.27 0.56
CA LEU A 83 23.32 13.84 -0.77
C LEU A 83 23.76 15.03 -1.61
N ARG A 84 23.04 16.15 -1.59
CA ARG A 84 23.41 17.36 -2.30
C ARG A 84 24.79 17.86 -1.89
N LYS A 85 25.08 17.93 -0.57
CA LYS A 85 26.40 18.34 -0.08
C LYS A 85 27.53 17.43 -0.58
N GLU A 86 27.29 16.13 -0.61
CA GLU A 86 28.25 15.16 -1.12
C GLU A 86 28.47 15.33 -2.64
N LEU A 87 27.40 15.54 -3.40
CA LEU A 87 27.45 15.74 -4.85
C LEU A 87 28.13 17.07 -5.21
N GLU A 88 27.82 18.16 -4.49
CA GLU A 88 28.52 19.45 -4.65
C GLU A 88 30.02 19.33 -4.37
N ALA A 89 30.41 18.54 -3.34
CA ALA A 89 31.81 18.26 -3.04
C ALA A 89 32.50 17.44 -4.14
N ASN A 90 31.76 16.66 -4.93
CA ASN A 90 32.25 15.93 -6.11
C ASN A 90 32.18 16.76 -7.41
N GLY A 91 31.78 18.04 -7.33
CA GLY A 91 31.84 18.99 -8.45
C GLY A 91 30.54 19.20 -9.21
N HIS A 92 29.45 18.53 -8.80
CA HIS A 92 28.12 18.76 -9.39
C HIS A 92 27.58 20.15 -9.04
N ARG A 93 26.84 20.75 -9.96
CA ARG A 93 26.25 22.08 -9.80
C ARG A 93 24.73 21.98 -9.86
N PHE A 94 24.07 22.55 -8.88
CA PHE A 94 22.63 22.53 -8.78
C PHE A 94 22.02 23.86 -9.21
N THR A 95 20.92 23.80 -9.96
CA THR A 95 20.15 24.96 -10.43
C THR A 95 18.87 25.17 -9.61
N THR A 96 18.33 24.09 -9.02
CA THR A 96 17.14 24.12 -8.17
C THR A 96 17.49 23.78 -6.72
N ARG A 97 16.50 23.84 -5.84
CA ARG A 97 16.61 23.37 -4.45
C ARG A 97 15.84 22.08 -4.22
N THR A 98 15.38 21.43 -5.30
CA THR A 98 14.56 20.23 -5.22
C THR A 98 15.38 19.01 -4.83
N ASP A 99 14.70 18.04 -4.26
CA ASP A 99 15.18 16.68 -4.08
C ASP A 99 15.25 15.92 -5.43
N THR A 100 14.44 16.33 -6.41
CA THR A 100 14.42 15.74 -7.77
C THR A 100 15.76 15.89 -8.49
N GLU A 101 16.36 17.08 -8.45
CA GLU A 101 17.65 17.33 -9.10
C GLU A 101 18.79 16.49 -8.47
N VAL A 102 18.67 16.16 -7.18
CA VAL A 102 19.62 15.25 -6.51
C VAL A 102 19.62 13.87 -7.16
N ILE A 103 18.50 13.38 -7.68
CA ILE A 103 18.44 12.08 -8.36
C ILE A 103 19.24 12.14 -9.68
N VAL A 104 19.14 13.23 -10.43
CA VAL A 104 19.87 13.42 -11.69
C VAL A 104 21.38 13.35 -11.44
N HIS A 105 21.90 14.17 -10.55
CA HIS A 105 23.34 14.20 -10.23
C HIS A 105 23.83 12.93 -9.53
N ALA A 106 22.96 12.27 -8.74
CA ALA A 106 23.26 10.96 -8.17
C ALA A 106 23.41 9.88 -9.25
N TYR A 107 22.59 9.95 -10.31
CA TYR A 107 22.71 9.04 -11.45
C TYR A 107 24.00 9.31 -12.25
N GLU A 108 24.39 10.56 -12.45
CA GLU A 108 25.68 10.91 -13.06
C GLU A 108 26.86 10.34 -12.27
N GLN A 109 26.82 10.50 -10.94
CA GLN A 109 27.93 10.11 -10.07
C GLN A 109 28.04 8.60 -9.87
N TRP A 110 26.90 7.90 -9.68
CA TRP A 110 26.87 6.49 -9.27
C TRP A 110 26.12 5.56 -10.24
N GLY A 111 25.64 6.09 -11.36
CA GLY A 111 24.85 5.32 -12.33
C GLY A 111 23.57 4.75 -11.69
N LYS A 112 23.16 3.59 -12.16
CA LYS A 112 21.94 2.91 -11.69
C LYS A 112 21.98 2.48 -10.21
N GLU A 113 23.16 2.47 -9.58
CA GLU A 113 23.32 2.17 -8.14
C GLU A 113 22.93 3.34 -7.23
N CYS A 114 22.67 4.53 -7.77
CA CYS A 114 22.22 5.70 -7.01
C CYS A 114 20.98 5.41 -6.14
N VAL A 115 20.07 4.53 -6.59
CA VAL A 115 18.86 4.13 -5.86
C VAL A 115 19.13 3.55 -4.48
N ARG A 116 20.29 2.91 -4.25
CA ARG A 116 20.69 2.36 -2.95
C ARG A 116 21.07 3.43 -1.92
N ARG A 117 21.27 4.66 -2.36
CA ARG A 117 21.65 5.79 -1.49
C ARG A 117 20.47 6.64 -1.06
N PHE A 118 19.32 6.43 -1.66
CA PHE A 118 18.12 7.21 -1.39
C PHE A 118 17.37 6.71 -0.16
N ASN A 119 17.17 7.59 0.80
CA ASN A 119 16.17 7.40 1.84
C ASN A 119 14.94 8.21 1.44
N GLY A 120 13.88 7.53 1.02
CA GLY A 120 12.72 8.22 0.49
C GLY A 120 11.58 7.28 0.12
N MET A 121 10.51 7.88 -0.35
CA MET A 121 9.39 7.24 -1.01
C MET A 121 9.35 7.74 -2.46
N PHE A 122 9.48 6.87 -3.43
CA PHE A 122 9.68 7.32 -4.81
C PHE A 122 9.26 6.34 -5.90
N ALA A 123 8.82 6.94 -6.99
CA ALA A 123 8.79 6.33 -8.31
C ALA A 123 9.29 7.38 -9.31
N PHE A 124 10.24 7.05 -10.17
CA PHE A 124 10.76 7.95 -11.17
C PHE A 124 11.08 7.26 -12.49
N ALA A 125 11.17 8.07 -13.55
CA ALA A 125 11.70 7.67 -14.84
C ALA A 125 12.72 8.70 -15.29
N LEU A 126 13.95 8.25 -15.57
CA LEU A 126 15.09 9.05 -16.02
C LEU A 126 15.51 8.59 -17.40
N TRP A 127 15.49 9.50 -18.37
CA TRP A 127 16.02 9.30 -19.71
C TRP A 127 17.49 9.67 -19.79
N ASP A 128 18.31 8.77 -20.29
CA ASP A 128 19.72 8.99 -20.62
C ASP A 128 19.88 9.00 -22.15
N ALA A 129 19.97 10.19 -22.73
CA ALA A 129 20.06 10.39 -24.17
C ALA A 129 21.39 9.84 -24.75
N ASN A 130 22.47 9.84 -23.97
CA ASN A 130 23.76 9.33 -24.41
C ASN A 130 23.74 7.80 -24.53
N ARG A 131 23.10 7.11 -23.58
CA ARG A 131 22.97 5.65 -23.59
C ARG A 131 21.74 5.16 -24.35
N ARG A 132 20.81 6.07 -24.63
CA ARG A 132 19.47 5.78 -25.17
C ARG A 132 18.75 4.72 -24.31
N GLU A 133 18.77 4.95 -23.02
CA GLU A 133 18.15 4.10 -22.00
C GLU A 133 17.17 4.90 -21.15
N LEU A 134 16.01 4.30 -20.88
CA LEU A 134 15.07 4.82 -19.90
C LEU A 134 15.20 4.00 -18.62
N PHE A 135 15.56 4.66 -17.53
CA PHE A 135 15.77 4.06 -16.22
C PHE A 135 14.62 4.41 -15.28
N LEU A 136 13.89 3.40 -14.82
CA LEU A 136 12.79 3.53 -13.87
C LEU A 136 13.19 2.88 -12.53
N ALA A 137 12.71 3.45 -11.42
CA ALA A 137 12.88 2.83 -10.12
C ALA A 137 11.66 3.09 -9.22
N ARG A 138 11.40 2.15 -8.31
CA ARG A 138 10.36 2.24 -7.29
C ARG A 138 10.98 2.00 -5.91
N ASP A 139 10.54 2.76 -4.90
CA ASP A 139 11.12 2.74 -3.56
C ASP A 139 11.11 1.36 -2.89
N HIS A 140 11.84 1.23 -1.79
CA HIS A 140 12.13 0.01 -1.06
C HIS A 140 10.88 -0.80 -0.70
N LEU A 141 9.80 -0.13 -0.30
CA LEU A 141 8.56 -0.76 0.19
C LEU A 141 7.36 -0.53 -0.73
N GLY A 142 7.57 0.12 -1.90
CA GLY A 142 6.51 0.39 -2.86
C GLY A 142 5.47 1.39 -2.39
N ILE A 143 5.91 2.39 -1.59
CA ILE A 143 5.04 3.47 -1.09
C ILE A 143 4.44 4.25 -2.28
N LYS A 144 5.26 4.51 -3.32
CA LYS A 144 4.78 5.15 -4.54
C LYS A 144 4.42 4.13 -5.61
N PRO A 145 3.25 4.28 -6.26
CA PRO A 145 2.84 3.37 -7.33
C PRO A 145 3.62 3.64 -8.62
N LEU A 146 3.91 2.56 -9.37
CA LEU A 146 4.44 2.62 -10.72
C LEU A 146 3.95 1.41 -11.51
N TYR A 147 3.19 1.67 -12.55
CA TYR A 147 2.62 0.67 -13.46
C TYR A 147 3.28 0.76 -14.83
N TYR A 148 3.33 -0.35 -15.54
CA TYR A 148 3.82 -0.40 -16.91
C TYR A 148 3.09 -1.46 -17.74
N VAL A 149 3.10 -1.28 -19.07
CA VAL A 149 2.62 -2.26 -20.04
C VAL A 149 3.60 -2.33 -21.21
N ASP A 150 3.91 -3.54 -21.67
CA ASP A 150 4.67 -3.80 -22.89
C ASP A 150 3.69 -4.15 -24.02
N LEU A 151 3.57 -3.26 -25.00
CA LEU A 151 2.77 -3.44 -26.20
C LEU A 151 3.58 -4.04 -27.38
N GLY A 152 4.81 -4.50 -27.11
CA GLY A 152 5.73 -5.05 -28.09
C GLY A 152 6.59 -3.98 -28.78
N ASN A 153 5.98 -3.06 -29.51
CA ASN A 153 6.66 -1.96 -30.18
C ASN A 153 6.97 -0.76 -29.25
N ARG A 154 6.20 -0.59 -28.18
CA ARG A 154 6.39 0.48 -27.19
C ARG A 154 6.04 0.02 -25.78
N ILE A 155 6.59 0.72 -24.81
CA ILE A 155 6.29 0.54 -23.39
C ILE A 155 5.70 1.83 -22.86
N LEU A 156 4.58 1.71 -22.15
CA LEU A 156 4.00 2.82 -21.40
C LEU A 156 4.21 2.58 -19.91
N PHE A 157 4.40 3.67 -19.16
CA PHE A 157 4.44 3.61 -17.71
C PHE A 157 3.70 4.81 -17.10
N ALA A 158 3.17 4.64 -15.90
CA ALA A 158 2.53 5.74 -15.17
C ALA A 158 2.40 5.45 -13.67
N SER A 159 2.14 6.51 -12.90
CA SER A 159 1.72 6.42 -11.49
C SER A 159 0.38 5.73 -11.31
N GLU A 160 -0.49 5.76 -12.31
CA GLU A 160 -1.84 5.19 -12.27
C GLU A 160 -2.19 4.47 -13.57
N ILE A 161 -2.99 3.39 -13.46
CA ILE A 161 -3.39 2.54 -14.60
C ILE A 161 -4.22 3.32 -15.61
N LYS A 162 -5.12 4.23 -15.14
CA LYS A 162 -5.96 5.04 -16.03
C LYS A 162 -5.16 5.89 -17.02
N ALA A 163 -3.92 6.25 -16.67
CA ALA A 163 -3.04 6.97 -17.58
C ALA A 163 -2.48 6.04 -18.68
N VAL A 164 -2.07 4.82 -18.32
CA VAL A 164 -1.65 3.79 -19.29
C VAL A 164 -2.78 3.46 -20.26
N LEU A 165 -4.02 3.41 -19.77
CA LEU A 165 -5.22 3.13 -20.58
C LEU A 165 -5.61 4.27 -21.54
N GLN A 166 -4.90 5.40 -21.57
CA GLN A 166 -5.11 6.44 -22.57
C GLN A 166 -4.58 6.07 -23.96
N ASP A 167 -3.68 5.11 -24.03
CA ASP A 167 -3.29 4.53 -25.31
C ASP A 167 -4.37 3.55 -25.79
N PRO A 168 -4.94 3.75 -26.99
CA PRO A 168 -6.03 2.91 -27.52
C PRO A 168 -5.63 1.47 -27.78
N GLU A 169 -4.34 1.16 -27.93
CA GLU A 169 -3.84 -0.21 -28.10
C GLU A 169 -3.66 -0.95 -26.76
N CYS A 170 -3.77 -0.24 -25.62
CA CYS A 170 -3.66 -0.87 -24.32
C CYS A 170 -4.86 -1.79 -24.07
N PRO A 171 -4.63 -3.10 -23.81
CA PRO A 171 -5.71 -4.05 -23.61
C PRO A 171 -6.51 -3.74 -22.33
N ARG A 172 -7.82 -3.94 -22.39
CA ARG A 172 -8.75 -3.75 -21.27
C ARG A 172 -9.39 -5.07 -20.81
N ASP A 173 -8.70 -6.18 -21.00
CA ASP A 173 -9.17 -7.50 -20.59
C ASP A 173 -8.91 -7.76 -19.11
N VAL A 174 -9.81 -8.52 -18.47
CA VAL A 174 -9.61 -9.00 -17.10
C VAL A 174 -8.58 -10.12 -17.09
N ASP A 175 -7.57 -10.01 -16.22
CA ASP A 175 -6.67 -11.11 -15.92
C ASP A 175 -7.36 -12.09 -14.96
N VAL A 176 -7.72 -13.28 -15.47
CA VAL A 176 -8.49 -14.28 -14.72
C VAL A 176 -7.68 -14.90 -13.57
N GLU A 177 -6.35 -15.03 -13.72
CA GLU A 177 -5.48 -15.49 -12.64
C GLU A 177 -5.40 -14.44 -11.53
N ALA A 178 -5.22 -13.17 -11.89
CA ALA A 178 -5.23 -12.05 -10.93
C ALA A 178 -6.60 -11.93 -10.23
N LEU A 179 -7.71 -12.21 -10.94
CA LEU A 179 -9.04 -12.26 -10.36
C LEU A 179 -9.15 -13.36 -9.29
N ALA A 180 -8.62 -14.54 -9.53
CA ALA A 180 -8.60 -15.63 -8.55
C ALA A 180 -7.72 -15.29 -7.32
N GLU A 181 -6.57 -14.62 -7.54
CA GLU A 181 -5.70 -14.12 -6.47
C GLU A 181 -6.40 -13.03 -5.64
N LEU A 182 -7.10 -12.08 -6.28
CA LEU A 182 -7.93 -11.07 -5.61
C LEU A 182 -8.93 -11.70 -4.64
N PHE A 183 -9.64 -12.73 -5.08
CA PHE A 183 -10.63 -13.43 -4.25
C PHE A 183 -9.99 -14.25 -3.12
N THR A 184 -8.73 -14.64 -3.29
CA THR A 184 -7.94 -15.28 -2.23
C THR A 184 -7.43 -14.23 -1.23
N PHE A 185 -6.65 -13.24 -1.70
CA PHE A 185 -5.88 -12.33 -0.84
C PHE A 185 -6.60 -11.02 -0.52
N ARG A 186 -7.76 -10.71 -1.18
CA ARG A 186 -8.46 -9.41 -1.14
C ARG A 186 -7.75 -8.24 -1.84
N TYR A 187 -6.60 -8.49 -2.44
CA TYR A 187 -5.81 -7.59 -3.29
C TYR A 187 -5.12 -8.44 -4.37
N VAL A 188 -4.63 -7.80 -5.41
CA VAL A 188 -3.84 -8.48 -6.46
C VAL A 188 -2.35 -8.36 -6.12
N PRO A 189 -1.64 -9.47 -5.83
CA PRO A 189 -0.21 -9.42 -5.53
C PRO A 189 0.62 -8.94 -6.72
N SER A 190 1.63 -8.11 -6.42
CA SER A 190 2.65 -7.68 -7.40
C SER A 190 3.37 -8.89 -8.03
N PRO A 191 3.73 -8.87 -9.31
CA PRO A 191 3.66 -7.74 -10.25
C PRO A 191 2.34 -7.63 -11.03
N LYS A 192 1.35 -8.48 -10.80
CA LYS A 192 0.09 -8.46 -11.55
C LYS A 192 -0.78 -7.27 -11.18
N THR A 193 -1.69 -6.93 -12.08
CA THR A 193 -2.90 -6.11 -11.85
C THR A 193 -4.11 -6.89 -12.34
N LEU A 194 -5.31 -6.38 -12.07
CA LEU A 194 -6.52 -7.00 -12.60
C LEU A 194 -6.69 -6.78 -14.12
N PHE A 195 -5.90 -5.87 -14.72
CA PHE A 195 -5.84 -5.66 -16.16
C PHE A 195 -4.78 -6.57 -16.77
N LYS A 196 -5.19 -7.42 -17.72
CA LYS A 196 -4.29 -8.34 -18.41
C LYS A 196 -3.17 -7.58 -19.14
N GLY A 197 -1.91 -7.93 -18.82
CA GLY A 197 -0.74 -7.31 -19.45
C GLY A 197 -0.22 -6.05 -18.75
N ILE A 198 -1.02 -5.33 -17.96
CA ILE A 198 -0.55 -4.22 -17.14
C ILE A 198 0.08 -4.77 -15.86
N ARG A 199 1.27 -4.31 -15.52
CA ARG A 199 2.05 -4.79 -14.38
C ARG A 199 2.45 -3.65 -13.44
N LYS A 200 2.59 -3.97 -12.16
CA LYS A 200 3.26 -3.13 -11.16
C LYS A 200 4.76 -3.35 -11.28
N LEU A 201 5.57 -2.28 -11.26
CA LEU A 201 6.99 -2.46 -10.94
C LEU A 201 7.08 -2.84 -9.46
N PRO A 202 7.66 -4.00 -9.09
CA PRO A 202 7.69 -4.42 -7.70
C PRO A 202 8.48 -3.45 -6.81
N GLN A 203 8.18 -3.42 -5.53
CA GLN A 203 8.91 -2.63 -4.54
C GLN A 203 10.39 -3.02 -4.48
N GLY A 204 11.28 -2.03 -4.24
CA GLY A 204 12.72 -2.25 -4.21
C GLY A 204 13.30 -2.72 -5.55
N HIS A 205 12.61 -2.46 -6.67
CA HIS A 205 13.07 -2.82 -8.01
C HIS A 205 13.35 -1.60 -8.86
N ARG A 206 14.25 -1.80 -9.81
CA ARG A 206 14.56 -0.90 -10.91
C ARG A 206 14.32 -1.58 -12.24
N MET A 207 14.03 -0.80 -13.26
CA MET A 207 13.83 -1.27 -14.63
C MET A 207 14.68 -0.44 -15.57
N THR A 208 15.39 -1.09 -16.48
CA THR A 208 16.10 -0.43 -17.59
C THR A 208 15.47 -0.85 -18.89
N LEU A 209 15.10 0.13 -19.69
CA LEU A 209 14.52 -0.05 -21.01
C LEU A 209 15.47 0.45 -22.07
N SER A 210 15.73 -0.36 -23.06
CA SER A 210 16.41 0.00 -24.30
C SER A 210 15.61 -0.54 -25.49
N ARG A 211 15.98 -0.16 -26.71
CA ARG A 211 15.33 -0.72 -27.91
C ARG A 211 15.36 -2.24 -27.98
N ARG A 212 16.40 -2.86 -27.38
CA ARG A 212 16.67 -4.31 -27.51
C ARG A 212 16.22 -5.10 -26.28
N ASP A 213 16.21 -4.49 -25.10
CA ASP A 213 16.10 -5.21 -23.85
C ASP A 213 15.26 -4.50 -22.81
N ILE A 214 14.64 -5.30 -21.94
CA ILE A 214 13.90 -4.87 -20.75
C ILE A 214 14.48 -5.64 -19.57
N ALA A 215 15.23 -4.98 -18.70
CA ALA A 215 15.79 -5.58 -17.50
C ALA A 215 15.05 -5.07 -16.25
N VAL A 216 14.50 -5.98 -15.46
CA VAL A 216 13.89 -5.69 -14.14
C VAL A 216 14.73 -6.36 -13.08
N GLU A 217 15.30 -5.56 -12.16
CA GLU A 217 16.26 -6.02 -11.16
C GLU A 217 15.85 -5.55 -9.76
N ARG A 218 16.00 -6.42 -8.76
CA ARG A 218 15.84 -6.06 -7.36
C ARG A 218 17.12 -5.35 -6.88
N TYR A 219 17.01 -4.07 -6.49
CA TYR A 219 18.14 -3.34 -5.93
C TYR A 219 18.16 -3.37 -4.40
N TRP A 220 17.01 -3.52 -3.75
CA TRP A 220 16.91 -3.71 -2.30
C TRP A 220 16.60 -5.18 -2.02
N ASP A 221 17.63 -5.89 -1.66
CA ASP A 221 17.65 -7.35 -1.45
C ASP A 221 17.86 -7.72 0.02
N TRP A 222 17.46 -6.82 0.93
CA TRP A 222 17.56 -7.04 2.37
C TRP A 222 16.84 -8.32 2.81
N VAL A 223 17.60 -9.20 3.48
CA VAL A 223 17.11 -10.40 4.15
C VAL A 223 17.47 -10.31 5.63
N PRO A 224 16.52 -10.53 6.56
CA PRO A 224 16.78 -10.38 7.97
C PRO A 224 17.90 -11.31 8.47
N CYS A 225 18.88 -10.73 9.17
CA CYS A 225 19.87 -11.44 9.96
C CYS A 225 19.59 -11.12 11.43
N LEU A 226 19.10 -12.12 12.19
CA LEU A 226 18.65 -11.89 13.55
C LEU A 226 19.83 -11.64 14.49
N ARG A 227 19.71 -10.57 15.30
CA ARG A 227 20.72 -10.20 16.32
C ARG A 227 20.79 -11.26 17.43
N GLY A 228 21.98 -11.75 17.73
CA GLY A 228 22.20 -12.80 18.74
C GLY A 228 22.30 -12.26 20.16
N ASN A 229 23.35 -11.47 20.42
CA ASN A 229 23.60 -10.87 21.73
C ASN A 229 23.15 -9.40 21.72
N PHE A 230 22.30 -9.02 22.67
CA PHE A 230 21.79 -7.65 22.78
C PHE A 230 21.43 -7.32 24.24
N ASP A 231 21.52 -6.05 24.58
CA ASP A 231 20.81 -5.46 25.71
C ASP A 231 19.48 -4.88 25.25
N GLU A 232 18.38 -5.13 25.96
CA GLU A 232 17.05 -4.68 25.55
C GLU A 232 16.93 -3.15 25.59
N GLU A 233 17.56 -2.48 26.58
CA GLU A 233 17.50 -1.03 26.72
C GLU A 233 18.33 -0.33 25.63
N ASP A 234 19.48 -0.90 25.23
CA ASP A 234 20.28 -0.39 24.10
C ASP A 234 19.47 -0.44 22.79
N LEU A 235 18.76 -1.55 22.54
CA LEU A 235 17.90 -1.68 21.36
C LEU A 235 16.72 -0.70 21.40
N ILE A 236 16.15 -0.43 22.58
CA ILE A 236 15.10 0.55 22.76
C ILE A 236 15.62 1.96 22.41
N GLU A 237 16.82 2.35 22.83
CA GLU A 237 17.37 3.66 22.53
C GLU A 237 17.82 3.80 21.08
N GLU A 238 18.40 2.74 20.48
CA GLU A 238 18.70 2.69 19.03
C GLU A 238 17.42 2.89 18.21
N TYR A 239 16.34 2.17 18.56
CA TYR A 239 15.05 2.32 17.90
C TYR A 239 14.46 3.73 18.04
N ARG A 240 14.52 4.32 19.24
CA ARG A 240 14.05 5.69 19.50
C ARG A 240 14.78 6.70 18.63
N THR A 241 16.11 6.57 18.53
CA THR A 241 16.96 7.44 17.72
C THR A 241 16.59 7.34 16.23
N LEU A 242 16.44 6.12 15.73
CA LEU A 242 16.04 5.89 14.33
C LEU A 242 14.64 6.42 14.03
N LEU A 243 13.66 6.20 14.91
CA LEU A 243 12.30 6.68 14.72
C LEU A 243 12.21 8.21 14.77
N GLU A 244 12.92 8.82 15.73
CA GLU A 244 12.97 10.29 15.84
C GLU A 244 13.63 10.91 14.60
N ASP A 245 14.71 10.32 14.09
CA ASP A 245 15.37 10.76 12.86
C ASP A 245 14.48 10.57 11.63
N ALA A 246 13.80 9.43 11.49
CA ALA A 246 12.86 9.18 10.41
C ALA A 246 11.74 10.22 10.36
N VAL A 247 11.14 10.55 11.52
CA VAL A 247 10.13 11.62 11.60
C VAL A 247 10.74 12.96 11.23
N ARG A 248 11.91 13.33 11.81
CA ARG A 248 12.59 14.60 11.53
C ARG A 248 12.89 14.78 10.03
N LEU A 249 13.37 13.74 9.37
CA LEU A 249 13.62 13.76 7.92
C LEU A 249 12.33 13.97 7.13
N GLN A 250 11.26 13.28 7.52
CA GLN A 250 9.96 13.38 6.85
C GLN A 250 9.18 14.66 7.18
N LEU A 251 9.68 15.51 8.09
CA LEU A 251 9.16 16.86 8.29
C LEU A 251 9.74 17.90 7.32
N ARG A 252 10.72 17.55 6.47
CA ARG A 252 11.27 18.44 5.43
C ARG A 252 10.19 18.80 4.42
N SER A 253 9.82 20.06 4.36
CA SER A 253 8.76 20.59 3.49
C SER A 253 8.77 22.11 3.48
N ASP A 254 8.52 22.74 2.32
CA ASP A 254 8.33 24.19 2.18
C ASP A 254 6.85 24.59 2.33
N VAL A 255 5.97 23.62 2.55
CA VAL A 255 4.53 23.83 2.75
C VAL A 255 4.05 23.27 4.09
N PRO A 256 2.90 23.74 4.63
CA PRO A 256 2.38 23.21 5.87
C PRO A 256 2.11 21.71 5.85
N LEU A 257 2.47 21.04 6.98
CA LEU A 257 2.19 19.61 7.18
C LEU A 257 1.19 19.40 8.31
N GLY A 258 0.56 18.21 8.27
CA GLY A 258 -0.34 17.71 9.30
C GLY A 258 -0.09 16.27 9.68
N LEU A 259 -1.00 15.71 10.46
CA LEU A 259 -0.96 14.34 10.94
C LEU A 259 -2.34 13.71 10.86
N PHE A 260 -2.45 12.51 10.30
CA PHE A 260 -3.62 11.66 10.50
C PHE A 260 -3.55 11.02 11.87
N LEU A 261 -4.38 11.51 12.78
CA LEU A 261 -4.39 11.10 14.19
C LEU A 261 -5.53 10.12 14.45
N SER A 262 -5.18 8.93 14.94
CA SER A 262 -6.12 7.94 15.46
C SER A 262 -6.00 7.84 16.99
N SER A 263 -6.79 6.98 17.61
CA SER A 263 -6.64 6.63 19.03
C SER A 263 -5.41 5.75 19.31
N GLY A 264 -4.69 5.34 18.25
CA GLY A 264 -3.59 4.37 18.28
C GLY A 264 -2.27 4.96 18.78
N VAL A 265 -1.45 4.06 19.33
CA VAL A 265 -0.11 4.41 19.87
C VAL A 265 0.83 4.95 18.79
N ASP A 266 0.71 4.45 17.54
CA ASP A 266 1.61 4.83 16.44
C ASP A 266 1.42 6.30 16.04
N SER A 267 0.20 6.71 15.75
CA SER A 267 -0.11 8.11 15.41
C SER A 267 0.12 9.06 16.61
N GLY A 268 -0.14 8.59 17.84
CA GLY A 268 0.18 9.33 19.06
C GLY A 268 1.69 9.57 19.22
N ALA A 269 2.51 8.57 18.91
CA ALA A 269 3.98 8.71 18.92
C ALA A 269 4.47 9.71 17.87
N LEU A 270 3.91 9.66 16.66
CA LEU A 270 4.22 10.65 15.62
C LEU A 270 3.87 12.05 16.09
N LEU A 271 2.68 12.25 16.71
CA LEU A 271 2.29 13.54 17.27
C LEU A 271 3.29 14.05 18.32
N ALA A 272 3.69 13.18 19.24
CA ALA A 272 4.64 13.52 20.30
C ALA A 272 6.00 13.95 19.73
N ILE A 273 6.50 13.23 18.71
CA ILE A 273 7.78 13.55 18.07
C ILE A 273 7.64 14.82 17.22
N MET A 274 6.60 14.94 16.38
CA MET A 274 6.36 16.13 15.56
C MET A 274 6.30 17.41 16.40
N ASN A 275 5.63 17.35 17.55
CA ASN A 275 5.50 18.50 18.47
C ASN A 275 6.85 19.02 18.99
N ARG A 276 7.92 18.20 18.99
CA ARG A 276 9.28 18.61 19.40
C ARG A 276 10.01 19.40 18.32
N TYR A 277 9.63 19.21 17.05
CA TYR A 277 10.28 19.81 15.88
C TYR A 277 9.43 20.90 15.22
N SER A 278 8.16 21.02 15.58
CA SER A 278 7.26 22.02 15.02
C SER A 278 7.39 23.36 15.75
N SER A 279 7.40 24.46 15.01
CA SER A 279 7.43 25.82 15.55
C SER A 279 6.06 26.31 16.08
N GLY A 280 5.01 25.55 15.88
CA GLY A 280 3.64 25.85 16.30
C GLY A 280 2.82 24.58 16.50
N PRO A 281 1.54 24.69 16.86
CA PRO A 281 0.67 23.53 17.08
C PRO A 281 0.61 22.62 15.83
N VAL A 282 0.78 21.32 16.04
CA VAL A 282 0.62 20.31 14.97
C VAL A 282 -0.85 20.27 14.56
N ARG A 283 -1.12 20.28 13.27
CA ARG A 283 -2.47 20.11 12.71
C ARG A 283 -2.80 18.63 12.63
N ALA A 284 -3.76 18.16 13.40
CA ALA A 284 -4.16 16.76 13.47
C ALA A 284 -5.57 16.57 12.90
N PHE A 285 -5.76 15.51 12.11
CA PHE A 285 -7.01 15.21 11.42
C PHE A 285 -7.48 13.80 11.75
N THR A 286 -8.78 13.66 12.07
CA THR A 286 -9.41 12.38 12.42
C THR A 286 -10.76 12.24 11.73
N ILE A 287 -11.17 11.02 11.42
CA ILE A 287 -12.55 10.73 11.04
C ILE A 287 -13.20 9.76 12.01
N GLY A 288 -14.50 9.91 12.18
CA GLY A 288 -15.40 8.97 12.82
C GLY A 288 -16.49 8.52 11.83
N PHE A 289 -17.30 7.56 12.22
CA PHE A 289 -18.40 7.06 11.42
C PHE A 289 -19.70 7.11 12.23
N GLU A 290 -20.81 7.50 11.59
CA GLU A 290 -22.13 7.46 12.19
C GLU A 290 -22.52 6.03 12.59
N GLY A 291 -23.08 5.85 13.79
CA GLY A 291 -23.43 4.52 14.31
C GLY A 291 -22.26 3.70 14.85
N GLY A 292 -21.06 4.22 14.78
CA GLY A 292 -19.83 3.58 15.29
C GLY A 292 -19.50 3.88 16.75
N GLU A 293 -20.44 4.13 17.63
CA GLU A 293 -20.21 4.62 19.01
C GLU A 293 -19.18 3.79 19.80
N LYS A 294 -19.21 2.45 19.65
CA LYS A 294 -18.25 1.55 20.32
C LYS A 294 -16.84 1.58 19.73
N THR A 295 -16.70 2.07 18.51
CA THR A 295 -15.45 2.07 17.71
C THR A 295 -15.02 3.48 17.36
N ASN A 296 -15.77 4.51 17.77
CA ASN A 296 -15.47 5.89 17.48
C ASN A 296 -14.15 6.29 18.16
N GLU A 297 -13.17 6.62 17.34
CA GLU A 297 -11.81 6.98 17.76
C GLU A 297 -11.66 8.49 18.03
N VAL A 298 -12.67 9.30 17.67
CA VAL A 298 -12.58 10.77 17.70
C VAL A 298 -12.31 11.29 19.11
N GLU A 299 -12.99 10.78 20.14
CA GLU A 299 -12.80 11.24 21.53
C GLU A 299 -11.40 10.92 22.05
N ASP A 300 -10.93 9.68 21.82
CA ASP A 300 -9.59 9.25 22.23
C ASP A 300 -8.50 10.03 21.48
N ALA A 301 -8.67 10.24 20.16
CA ALA A 301 -7.76 11.05 19.35
C ALA A 301 -7.76 12.51 19.82
N SER A 302 -8.94 13.08 20.15
CA SER A 302 -9.05 14.43 20.72
C SER A 302 -8.34 14.55 22.07
N ALA A 303 -8.38 13.51 22.90
CA ALA A 303 -7.65 13.49 24.17
C ALA A 303 -6.13 13.51 23.94
N ILE A 304 -5.63 12.72 22.99
CA ILE A 304 -4.20 12.73 22.61
C ILE A 304 -3.81 14.09 22.02
N ALA A 305 -4.63 14.66 21.14
CA ALA A 305 -4.37 15.98 20.54
C ALA A 305 -4.23 17.08 21.63
N ARG A 306 -5.16 17.10 22.61
CA ARG A 306 -5.10 18.04 23.74
C ARG A 306 -3.85 17.87 24.60
N MET A 307 -3.39 16.64 24.80
CA MET A 307 -2.19 16.33 25.59
C MET A 307 -0.94 17.02 25.02
N PHE A 308 -0.85 17.16 23.70
CA PHE A 308 0.28 17.77 23.01
C PHE A 308 -0.01 19.19 22.48
N GLY A 309 -1.17 19.78 22.83
CA GLY A 309 -1.55 21.12 22.36
C GLY A 309 -1.76 21.21 20.84
N ALA A 310 -2.06 20.09 20.17
CA ALA A 310 -2.31 20.06 18.74
C ALA A 310 -3.66 20.66 18.37
N THR A 311 -3.74 21.32 17.21
CA THR A 311 -5.02 21.72 16.61
C THR A 311 -5.67 20.48 16.01
N HIS A 312 -6.86 20.12 16.51
CA HIS A 312 -7.53 18.90 16.09
C HIS A 312 -8.82 19.18 15.33
N ARG A 313 -8.89 18.69 14.09
CA ARG A 313 -10.08 18.73 13.25
C ARG A 313 -10.57 17.33 12.96
N PHE A 314 -11.88 17.11 13.01
CA PHE A 314 -12.47 15.82 12.73
C PHE A 314 -13.77 15.93 11.92
N MET A 315 -14.15 14.85 11.26
CA MET A 315 -15.39 14.71 10.51
C MET A 315 -16.05 13.37 10.89
N THR A 316 -17.39 13.35 10.97
CA THR A 316 -18.17 12.12 11.07
C THR A 316 -18.76 11.79 9.70
N VAL A 317 -18.41 10.63 9.16
CA VAL A 317 -18.87 10.13 7.85
C VAL A 317 -20.22 9.45 8.02
N THR A 318 -21.21 9.84 7.22
CA THR A 318 -22.53 9.22 7.18
C THR A 318 -22.59 8.08 6.14
N PRO A 319 -23.60 7.18 6.19
CA PRO A 319 -23.81 6.19 5.14
C PRO A 319 -23.98 6.80 3.75
N GLU A 320 -24.62 7.96 3.67
CA GLU A 320 -24.87 8.70 2.43
C GLU A 320 -23.58 9.28 1.85
N ASP A 321 -22.72 9.87 2.69
CA ASP A 321 -21.37 10.34 2.29
C ASP A 321 -20.54 9.17 1.75
N TYR A 322 -20.56 8.04 2.47
CA TYR A 322 -19.83 6.84 2.07
C TYR A 322 -20.32 6.32 0.72
N LEU A 323 -21.62 6.16 0.53
CA LEU A 323 -22.19 5.63 -0.72
C LEU A 323 -21.84 6.54 -1.91
N LYS A 324 -22.00 7.86 -1.74
CA LYS A 324 -21.65 8.83 -2.78
C LYS A 324 -20.20 8.74 -3.23
N TYR A 325 -19.27 8.51 -2.29
CA TYR A 325 -17.86 8.32 -2.64
C TYR A 325 -17.61 6.92 -3.22
N TYR A 326 -18.26 5.88 -2.68
CA TYR A 326 -18.01 4.50 -3.08
C TYR A 326 -18.30 4.22 -4.55
N GLU A 327 -19.24 4.95 -5.15
CA GLU A 327 -19.52 4.89 -6.60
C GLU A 327 -18.30 5.33 -7.46
N ASN A 328 -17.48 6.25 -6.95
CA ASN A 328 -16.28 6.75 -7.63
C ASN A 328 -14.97 6.16 -7.08
N TYR A 329 -15.05 5.47 -5.95
CA TYR A 329 -13.90 4.93 -5.23
C TYR A 329 -13.01 4.04 -6.10
N LEU A 330 -13.62 3.19 -6.94
CA LEU A 330 -12.87 2.26 -7.80
C LEU A 330 -12.14 2.96 -8.94
N TRP A 331 -12.63 4.14 -9.36
CA TRP A 331 -11.89 4.99 -10.29
C TRP A 331 -10.60 5.54 -9.68
N ASP A 332 -10.64 5.90 -8.40
CA ASP A 332 -9.45 6.40 -7.70
C ASP A 332 -8.45 5.28 -7.45
N ILE A 333 -8.90 4.13 -6.97
CA ILE A 333 -8.03 3.01 -6.58
C ILE A 333 -7.60 2.14 -7.76
N GLU A 334 -8.43 2.03 -8.81
CA GLU A 334 -8.18 1.29 -10.06
C GLU A 334 -8.10 -0.24 -9.92
N GLU A 335 -8.15 -0.77 -8.72
CA GLU A 335 -8.23 -2.20 -8.43
C GLU A 335 -9.30 -2.45 -7.36
N PRO A 336 -10.18 -3.47 -7.52
CA PRO A 336 -11.10 -3.82 -6.46
C PRO A 336 -10.32 -4.37 -5.27
N LEU A 337 -10.72 -3.99 -4.08
CA LEU A 337 -10.11 -4.41 -2.82
C LEU A 337 -11.15 -4.90 -1.84
N GLY A 338 -10.80 -5.87 -1.01
CA GLY A 338 -11.61 -6.32 0.10
C GLY A 338 -11.37 -5.51 1.39
N ASN A 339 -10.98 -4.23 1.26
CA ASN A 339 -10.63 -3.35 2.37
C ASN A 339 -11.67 -2.24 2.55
N GLU A 340 -12.64 -2.46 3.42
CA GLU A 340 -13.71 -1.51 3.73
C GLU A 340 -13.23 -0.22 4.41
N THR A 341 -12.00 -0.21 4.92
CA THR A 341 -11.44 0.99 5.58
C THR A 341 -10.83 1.99 4.61
N ALA A 342 -10.70 1.61 3.34
CA ALA A 342 -10.06 2.44 2.32
C ALA A 342 -10.70 3.82 2.17
N ALA A 343 -12.05 3.90 2.20
CA ALA A 343 -12.75 5.18 2.14
C ALA A 343 -12.42 6.13 3.31
N ALA A 344 -11.98 5.60 4.45
CA ALA A 344 -11.55 6.40 5.59
C ALA A 344 -10.39 7.34 5.23
N PHE A 345 -9.42 6.82 4.47
CA PHE A 345 -8.30 7.63 4.00
C PHE A 345 -8.72 8.76 3.06
N TYR A 346 -9.70 8.53 2.20
CA TYR A 346 -10.27 9.59 1.37
C TYR A 346 -10.83 10.72 2.21
N PHE A 347 -11.70 10.42 3.18
CA PHE A 347 -12.38 11.45 3.97
C PHE A 347 -11.41 12.22 4.87
N VAL A 348 -10.44 11.55 5.52
CA VAL A 348 -9.44 12.24 6.32
C VAL A 348 -8.52 13.11 5.44
N SER A 349 -8.20 12.65 4.24
CA SER A 349 -7.41 13.42 3.26
C SER A 349 -8.17 14.64 2.77
N LYS A 350 -9.47 14.50 2.54
CA LYS A 350 -10.35 15.60 2.12
C LYS A 350 -10.36 16.76 3.12
N ILE A 351 -10.55 16.46 4.41
CA ILE A 351 -10.53 17.52 5.44
C ILE A 351 -9.14 18.08 5.69
N ALA A 352 -8.09 17.24 5.58
CA ALA A 352 -6.70 17.68 5.75
C ALA A 352 -6.26 18.61 4.60
N ARG A 353 -6.67 18.32 3.36
CA ARG A 353 -6.28 19.11 2.17
C ARG A 353 -6.72 20.57 2.24
N GLU A 354 -7.76 20.88 3.01
CA GLU A 354 -8.21 22.25 3.23
C GLU A 354 -7.18 23.10 3.98
N GLU A 355 -6.27 22.49 4.75
CA GLU A 355 -5.29 23.19 5.58
C GLU A 355 -3.83 22.86 5.26
N VAL A 356 -3.55 21.66 4.70
CA VAL A 356 -2.18 21.17 4.46
C VAL A 356 -2.07 20.47 3.10
N LYS A 357 -0.86 20.41 2.56
CA LYS A 357 -0.54 19.60 1.35
C LYS A 357 0.12 18.25 1.69
N VAL A 358 0.60 18.11 2.92
CA VAL A 358 1.33 16.92 3.39
C VAL A 358 0.75 16.49 4.73
N ALA A 359 0.57 15.18 4.95
CA ALA A 359 0.20 14.63 6.24
C ALA A 359 1.01 13.36 6.55
N LEU A 360 1.53 13.27 7.78
CA LEU A 360 2.13 12.04 8.27
C LEU A 360 1.04 11.06 8.71
N THR A 361 1.32 9.76 8.62
CA THR A 361 0.41 8.71 9.07
C THR A 361 1.15 7.58 9.79
N GLY A 362 0.51 6.98 10.79
CA GLY A 362 1.02 5.84 11.55
C GLY A 362 0.96 4.49 10.81
N GLN A 363 0.73 4.50 9.51
CA GLN A 363 0.68 3.28 8.69
C GLN A 363 2.03 2.57 8.61
N GLY A 364 2.00 1.25 8.42
CA GLY A 364 3.21 0.44 8.24
C GLY A 364 3.91 0.06 9.54
N ALA A 365 3.37 0.43 10.71
CA ALA A 365 3.94 0.01 12.00
C ALA A 365 3.49 -1.40 12.42
N ASP A 366 2.36 -1.89 11.92
CA ASP A 366 1.80 -3.16 12.39
C ASP A 366 2.49 -4.39 11.77
N GLU A 367 2.85 -4.31 10.50
CA GLU A 367 3.39 -5.43 9.72
C GLU A 367 4.75 -5.90 10.26
N PRO A 368 5.79 -5.03 10.39
CA PRO A 368 7.10 -5.46 10.89
C PRO A 368 7.09 -5.73 12.40
N TRP A 369 6.20 -5.08 13.17
CA TRP A 369 6.15 -5.16 14.63
C TRP A 369 5.17 -6.21 15.19
N ALA A 370 4.60 -7.07 14.37
CA ALA A 370 3.60 -8.05 14.79
C ALA A 370 2.38 -7.44 15.51
N GLY A 371 1.84 -6.35 14.93
CA GLY A 371 0.72 -5.60 15.51
C GLY A 371 -0.66 -6.24 15.35
N TYR A 372 -0.82 -7.29 14.55
CA TYR A 372 -2.10 -7.96 14.31
C TYR A 372 -2.21 -9.30 15.04
N ASP A 373 -3.43 -9.65 15.46
CA ASP A 373 -3.73 -10.91 16.16
C ASP A 373 -3.34 -12.16 15.35
N ARG A 374 -3.27 -12.07 14.02
CA ARG A 374 -2.84 -13.18 13.15
C ARG A 374 -1.44 -13.68 13.44
N TYR A 375 -0.52 -12.82 13.86
CA TYR A 375 0.84 -13.21 14.21
C TYR A 375 0.91 -14.01 15.53
N LEU A 376 0.00 -13.71 16.47
CA LEU A 376 -0.20 -14.54 17.65
C LEU A 376 -0.68 -15.94 17.26
N GLY A 377 -1.59 -16.04 16.28
CA GLY A 377 -2.03 -17.32 15.71
C GLY A 377 -0.86 -18.13 15.15
N VAL A 378 0.05 -17.49 14.40
CA VAL A 378 1.27 -18.14 13.87
C VAL A 378 2.19 -18.62 14.98
N LYS A 379 2.41 -17.81 16.02
CA LYS A 379 3.20 -18.20 17.19
C LYS A 379 2.58 -19.41 17.91
N LEU A 380 1.26 -19.40 18.14
CA LEU A 380 0.55 -20.50 18.78
C LEU A 380 0.60 -21.79 17.96
N SER A 381 0.58 -21.70 16.62
CA SER A 381 0.70 -22.87 15.76
C SER A 381 2.04 -23.59 15.91
N THR A 382 3.12 -22.85 16.20
CA THR A 382 4.44 -23.45 16.48
C THR A 382 4.42 -24.31 17.76
N PHE A 383 3.60 -23.93 18.75
CA PHE A 383 3.39 -24.77 19.94
C PHE A 383 2.45 -25.94 19.62
N TYR A 384 1.37 -25.70 18.87
CA TYR A 384 0.42 -26.74 18.48
C TYR A 384 1.09 -27.87 17.69
N SER A 385 1.96 -27.54 16.73
CA SER A 385 2.70 -28.53 15.92
C SER A 385 3.72 -29.37 16.72
N ARG A 386 4.09 -28.95 17.93
CA ARG A 386 4.96 -29.70 18.85
C ARG A 386 4.19 -30.59 19.81
N MET A 387 2.86 -30.50 19.85
CA MET A 387 2.03 -31.36 20.71
C MET A 387 1.94 -32.77 20.12
N PRO A 388 1.82 -33.81 20.97
CA PRO A 388 1.57 -35.17 20.50
C PRO A 388 0.27 -35.24 19.67
N SER A 389 0.26 -36.06 18.62
CA SER A 389 -0.89 -36.21 17.71
C SER A 389 -2.18 -36.60 18.46
N VAL A 390 -2.08 -37.41 19.50
CA VAL A 390 -3.21 -37.81 20.35
C VAL A 390 -3.94 -36.59 20.95
N VAL A 391 -3.20 -35.52 21.31
CA VAL A 391 -3.80 -34.27 21.83
C VAL A 391 -4.42 -33.46 20.75
N THR A 392 -3.71 -33.28 19.62
CA THR A 392 -4.20 -32.48 18.49
C THR A 392 -5.43 -33.10 17.84
N ASP A 393 -5.49 -34.43 17.72
CA ASP A 393 -6.62 -35.17 17.17
C ASP A 393 -7.89 -35.03 18.03
N GLN A 394 -7.75 -34.94 19.35
CA GLN A 394 -8.87 -34.69 20.26
C GLN A 394 -9.35 -33.23 20.21
N MET A 395 -8.48 -32.27 19.89
CA MET A 395 -8.83 -30.86 19.75
C MET A 395 -9.53 -30.53 18.41
N ALA A 396 -9.18 -31.25 17.34
CA ALA A 396 -9.70 -30.99 15.99
C ALA A 396 -11.25 -31.01 15.90
N PRO A 397 -12.00 -31.98 16.51
CA PRO A 397 -13.45 -31.98 16.49
C PRO A 397 -14.08 -30.83 17.28
N LEU A 398 -13.41 -30.34 18.35
CA LEU A 398 -13.87 -29.18 19.12
C LEU A 398 -13.78 -27.91 18.27
N PHE A 399 -12.72 -27.79 17.48
CA PHE A 399 -12.50 -26.68 16.58
C PHE A 399 -13.51 -26.66 15.41
N ALA A 400 -13.87 -27.82 14.89
CA ALA A 400 -14.89 -27.94 13.85
C ALA A 400 -16.30 -27.46 14.30
N ARG A 401 -16.58 -27.48 15.63
CA ARG A 401 -17.85 -27.03 16.21
C ARG A 401 -17.95 -25.51 16.41
N ILE A 402 -16.90 -24.74 16.10
CA ILE A 402 -16.94 -23.27 16.21
C ILE A 402 -18.02 -22.75 15.25
N PRO A 403 -19.04 -22.02 15.74
CA PRO A 403 -20.08 -21.48 14.87
C PRO A 403 -19.53 -20.51 13.84
N GLY A 404 -20.12 -20.46 12.63
CA GLY A 404 -19.73 -19.57 11.54
C GLY A 404 -19.67 -18.09 11.91
N ARG A 405 -20.51 -17.65 12.91
CA ARG A 405 -20.47 -16.28 13.45
C ARG A 405 -19.10 -15.87 14.06
N PHE A 406 -18.22 -16.84 14.35
CA PHE A 406 -16.85 -16.62 14.84
C PHE A 406 -15.80 -16.93 13.76
N GLU A 407 -16.05 -16.50 12.54
CA GLU A 407 -15.24 -16.81 11.35
C GLU A 407 -13.75 -16.52 11.53
N ARG A 408 -13.38 -15.38 12.16
CA ARG A 408 -11.97 -15.04 12.44
C ARG A 408 -11.29 -16.09 13.33
N MET A 409 -11.99 -16.54 14.37
CA MET A 409 -11.49 -17.57 15.28
C MET A 409 -11.40 -18.91 14.58
N LYS A 410 -12.41 -19.28 13.79
CA LYS A 410 -12.44 -20.51 12.99
C LYS A 410 -11.27 -20.58 12.01
N ARG A 411 -11.00 -19.49 11.27
CA ARG A 411 -9.82 -19.39 10.38
C ARG A 411 -8.50 -19.47 11.13
N GLY A 412 -8.37 -18.74 12.24
CA GLY A 412 -7.18 -18.79 13.08
C GLY A 412 -6.87 -20.22 13.55
N VAL A 413 -7.90 -20.92 14.04
CA VAL A 413 -7.77 -22.31 14.51
C VAL A 413 -7.48 -23.28 13.37
N ALA A 414 -8.16 -23.14 12.21
CA ALA A 414 -7.89 -23.98 11.03
C ALA A 414 -6.47 -23.80 10.48
N SER A 415 -5.82 -22.67 10.79
CA SER A 415 -4.43 -22.42 10.42
C SER A 415 -3.40 -22.99 11.40
N LEU A 416 -3.81 -23.42 12.62
CA LEU A 416 -2.90 -23.95 13.64
C LEU A 416 -2.24 -25.26 13.23
N SER A 417 -2.98 -26.14 12.56
CA SER A 417 -2.49 -27.44 12.09
C SER A 417 -1.65 -27.38 10.81
N GLU A 418 -1.54 -26.20 10.19
CA GLU A 418 -0.85 -26.04 8.92
C GLU A 418 0.66 -25.81 9.13
N PRO A 419 1.53 -26.74 8.74
CA PRO A 419 2.97 -26.58 8.91
C PRO A 419 3.60 -25.61 7.92
N ASP A 420 3.08 -25.55 6.68
CA ASP A 420 3.62 -24.68 5.63
C ASP A 420 3.18 -23.23 5.83
N VAL A 421 4.18 -22.32 5.88
CA VAL A 421 3.94 -20.89 6.14
C VAL A 421 3.11 -20.24 5.05
N LEU A 422 3.32 -20.56 3.76
CA LEU A 422 2.53 -19.98 2.66
C LEU A 422 1.09 -20.48 2.66
N THR A 423 0.89 -21.76 2.89
CA THR A 423 -0.46 -22.33 3.03
C THR A 423 -1.18 -21.71 4.21
N ARG A 424 -0.49 -21.50 5.32
CA ARG A 424 -1.02 -20.79 6.49
C ARG A 424 -1.35 -19.34 6.16
N PHE A 425 -0.45 -18.63 5.50
CA PHE A 425 -0.67 -17.25 5.03
C PHE A 425 -1.94 -17.19 4.17
N THR A 426 -2.03 -18.04 3.16
CA THR A 426 -3.19 -18.13 2.28
C THR A 426 -4.47 -18.38 3.07
N LYS A 427 -4.50 -19.33 4.02
CA LYS A 427 -5.67 -19.62 4.85
C LYS A 427 -6.10 -18.45 5.75
N ILE A 428 -5.14 -17.69 6.28
CA ILE A 428 -5.42 -16.51 7.12
C ILE A 428 -6.00 -15.36 6.28
N TYR A 429 -5.44 -15.13 5.10
CA TYR A 429 -5.86 -14.04 4.21
C TYR A 429 -7.08 -14.40 3.37
N SER A 430 -7.32 -15.69 3.11
CA SER A 430 -8.36 -16.12 2.19
C SER A 430 -9.75 -15.62 2.59
N PHE A 431 -10.35 -14.80 1.73
CA PHE A 431 -11.76 -14.45 1.82
C PHE A 431 -12.58 -15.61 1.23
N PHE A 432 -12.31 -15.97 -0.01
CA PHE A 432 -12.91 -17.13 -0.66
C PHE A 432 -11.92 -18.28 -0.65
N ASN A 433 -12.19 -19.31 0.13
CA ASN A 433 -11.40 -20.53 0.09
C ASN A 433 -11.64 -21.30 -1.23
N ALA A 434 -10.84 -22.34 -1.49
CA ALA A 434 -10.92 -23.09 -2.74
C ALA A 434 -12.33 -23.65 -3.03
N GLU A 435 -13.06 -24.12 -1.99
CA GLU A 435 -14.42 -24.63 -2.13
C GLU A 435 -15.42 -23.54 -2.49
N MET A 436 -15.31 -22.38 -1.84
CA MET A 436 -16.16 -21.22 -2.16
C MET A 436 -15.91 -20.73 -3.59
N LYS A 437 -14.64 -20.69 -4.04
CA LYS A 437 -14.29 -20.31 -5.41
C LYS A 437 -14.87 -21.29 -6.43
N ARG A 438 -14.80 -22.60 -6.20
CA ARG A 438 -15.44 -23.61 -7.06
C ARG A 438 -16.94 -23.43 -7.20
N GLN A 439 -17.63 -22.96 -6.14
CA GLN A 439 -19.06 -22.68 -6.19
C GLN A 439 -19.39 -21.30 -6.80
N LEU A 440 -18.49 -20.34 -6.69
CA LEU A 440 -18.69 -18.96 -7.13
C LEU A 440 -18.33 -18.77 -8.61
N PHE A 441 -17.17 -19.24 -9.05
CA PHE A 441 -16.70 -19.01 -10.43
C PHE A 441 -17.45 -19.91 -11.41
N LYS A 442 -17.76 -19.39 -12.59
CA LYS A 442 -18.34 -20.21 -13.66
C LYS A 442 -17.32 -21.24 -14.20
N GLY A 443 -17.82 -22.36 -14.73
CA GLY A 443 -17.00 -23.51 -15.12
C GLY A 443 -15.85 -23.17 -16.06
N GLU A 444 -16.09 -22.34 -17.09
CA GLU A 444 -15.08 -21.89 -18.06
C GLU A 444 -13.92 -21.13 -17.40
N LEU A 445 -14.21 -20.34 -16.36
CA LEU A 445 -13.17 -19.64 -15.59
C LEU A 445 -12.43 -20.60 -14.66
N MET A 446 -13.14 -21.58 -14.08
CA MET A 446 -12.51 -22.59 -13.23
C MET A 446 -11.50 -23.44 -13.99
N GLU A 447 -11.74 -23.74 -15.27
CA GLU A 447 -10.76 -24.46 -16.11
C GLU A 447 -9.47 -23.66 -16.30
N GLN A 448 -9.56 -22.32 -16.41
CA GLN A 448 -8.39 -21.45 -16.56
C GLN A 448 -7.57 -21.33 -15.25
N ILE A 449 -8.19 -21.52 -14.09
CA ILE A 449 -7.56 -21.40 -12.77
C ILE A 449 -7.45 -22.75 -12.04
N ALA A 450 -7.44 -23.88 -12.79
CA ALA A 450 -7.47 -25.24 -12.24
C ALA A 450 -6.38 -25.48 -11.15
N ASP A 451 -5.22 -24.86 -11.28
CA ASP A 451 -4.11 -24.92 -10.31
C ASP A 451 -4.02 -23.68 -9.40
N ASP A 452 -5.14 -22.99 -9.17
CA ASP A 452 -5.19 -21.71 -8.44
C ASP A 452 -4.50 -21.77 -7.07
N GLU A 453 -4.68 -22.83 -6.30
CA GLU A 453 -4.03 -22.94 -5.00
C GLU A 453 -2.49 -22.98 -5.10
N TYR A 454 -1.92 -23.55 -6.14
CA TYR A 454 -0.49 -23.54 -6.41
C TYR A 454 -0.03 -22.17 -6.91
N ARG A 455 -0.74 -21.59 -7.87
CA ARG A 455 -0.39 -20.31 -8.52
C ARG A 455 -0.52 -19.13 -7.57
N SER A 456 -1.55 -19.10 -6.73
CA SER A 456 -1.71 -18.05 -5.70
C SER A 456 -0.53 -18.02 -4.73
N LYS A 457 0.07 -19.18 -4.43
CA LYS A 457 1.25 -19.26 -3.57
C LYS A 457 2.53 -18.84 -4.30
N GLU A 458 2.59 -19.00 -5.64
CA GLU A 458 3.79 -18.70 -6.44
C GLU A 458 4.19 -17.23 -6.33
N ALA A 459 3.23 -16.30 -6.34
CA ALA A 459 3.48 -14.88 -6.16
C ALA A 459 4.26 -14.57 -4.85
N LEU A 460 4.01 -15.36 -3.80
CA LEU A 460 4.63 -15.21 -2.48
C LEU A 460 5.84 -16.13 -2.26
N ARG A 461 6.03 -17.14 -3.10
CA ARG A 461 7.08 -18.18 -2.92
C ARG A 461 8.48 -17.60 -2.95
N ARG A 462 8.74 -16.62 -3.82
CA ARG A 462 10.02 -15.90 -3.84
C ARG A 462 10.35 -15.28 -2.50
N LEU A 463 9.38 -14.58 -1.91
CA LEU A 463 9.55 -13.94 -0.59
C LEU A 463 9.78 -14.98 0.51
N GLN A 464 9.08 -16.12 0.46
CA GLN A 464 9.31 -17.20 1.40
C GLN A 464 10.71 -17.80 1.25
N THR A 465 11.18 -18.00 0.01
CA THR A 465 12.50 -18.59 -0.26
C THR A 465 13.62 -17.79 0.40
N ASP A 466 13.53 -16.45 0.38
CA ASP A 466 14.51 -15.57 1.01
C ASP A 466 14.64 -15.83 2.53
N VAL A 467 13.55 -16.19 3.20
CA VAL A 467 13.45 -16.30 4.68
C VAL A 467 13.05 -17.68 5.20
N GLN A 468 13.04 -18.72 4.36
CA GLN A 468 12.61 -20.08 4.75
C GLN A 468 13.42 -20.69 5.90
N HIS A 469 14.64 -20.20 6.13
CA HIS A 469 15.53 -20.63 7.21
C HIS A 469 15.20 -19.97 8.55
N LEU A 470 14.32 -18.97 8.60
CA LEU A 470 13.93 -18.24 9.80
C LEU A 470 12.67 -18.87 10.43
N ASP A 471 12.33 -18.45 11.65
CA ASP A 471 11.13 -18.91 12.34
C ASP A 471 9.83 -18.47 11.61
N PRO A 472 8.71 -19.20 11.79
CA PRO A 472 7.46 -18.92 11.07
C PRO A 472 6.88 -17.52 11.31
N VAL A 473 7.10 -16.90 12.48
CA VAL A 473 6.62 -15.54 12.76
C VAL A 473 7.42 -14.54 11.93
N THR A 474 8.74 -14.66 11.92
CA THR A 474 9.61 -13.79 11.11
C THR A 474 9.33 -13.96 9.62
N GLN A 475 9.13 -15.19 9.12
CA GLN A 475 8.72 -15.43 7.73
C GLN A 475 7.40 -14.69 7.39
N MET A 476 6.40 -14.80 8.28
CA MET A 476 5.10 -14.18 8.07
C MET A 476 5.18 -12.65 8.04
N LEU A 477 5.96 -12.04 8.96
CA LEU A 477 6.17 -10.59 9.01
C LEU A 477 6.87 -10.09 7.75
N TYR A 478 7.89 -10.81 7.29
CA TYR A 478 8.64 -10.48 6.08
C TYR A 478 7.75 -10.50 4.83
N ILE A 479 6.93 -11.55 4.68
CA ILE A 479 5.99 -11.68 3.56
C ILE A 479 4.94 -10.56 3.62
N ASP A 480 4.36 -10.29 4.80
CA ASP A 480 3.36 -9.23 4.97
C ASP A 480 3.90 -7.85 4.61
N THR A 481 5.12 -7.52 5.04
CA THR A 481 5.77 -6.25 4.77
C THR A 481 6.06 -6.05 3.27
N ARG A 482 6.16 -7.13 2.49
CA ARG A 482 6.51 -7.08 1.05
C ARG A 482 5.38 -7.47 0.11
N ALA A 483 4.26 -7.94 0.62
CA ALA A 483 3.09 -8.31 -0.18
C ALA A 483 1.85 -7.49 0.19
N SER A 484 1.23 -7.74 1.36
CA SER A 484 -0.02 -7.06 1.72
C SER A 484 0.19 -5.58 2.03
N LEU A 485 1.33 -5.18 2.58
CA LEU A 485 1.60 -3.78 2.86
C LEU A 485 1.63 -2.92 1.59
N PRO A 486 2.47 -3.20 0.56
CA PRO A 486 2.49 -2.39 -0.66
C PRO A 486 1.23 -2.52 -1.51
N ASP A 487 0.67 -3.71 -1.68
CA ASP A 487 -0.38 -3.98 -2.67
C ASP A 487 -1.81 -3.81 -2.13
N ASP A 488 -2.01 -3.68 -0.83
CA ASP A 488 -3.30 -3.35 -0.20
C ASP A 488 -3.22 -1.98 0.51
N LEU A 489 -2.42 -1.87 1.58
CA LEU A 489 -2.50 -0.73 2.50
C LEU A 489 -1.88 0.56 1.93
N LEU A 490 -0.67 0.48 1.36
CA LEU A 490 0.02 1.66 0.84
C LEU A 490 -0.59 2.15 -0.47
N MET A 491 -1.05 1.23 -1.32
CA MET A 491 -1.76 1.57 -2.54
C MET A 491 -3.04 2.36 -2.23
N VAL A 492 -3.82 1.91 -1.24
CA VAL A 492 -5.00 2.64 -0.77
C VAL A 492 -4.63 4.02 -0.26
N ALA A 493 -3.63 4.10 0.62
CA ALA A 493 -3.23 5.37 1.22
C ALA A 493 -2.76 6.38 0.17
N ASP A 494 -1.89 5.96 -0.77
CA ASP A 494 -1.42 6.84 -1.84
C ASP A 494 -2.58 7.31 -2.73
N LYS A 495 -3.36 6.38 -3.30
CA LYS A 495 -4.38 6.72 -4.29
C LYS A 495 -5.52 7.56 -3.71
N THR A 496 -6.01 7.23 -2.50
CA THR A 496 -7.10 8.00 -1.87
C THR A 496 -6.66 9.35 -1.33
N SER A 497 -5.42 9.48 -0.85
CA SER A 497 -4.88 10.80 -0.48
C SER A 497 -4.62 11.65 -1.71
N MET A 498 -4.10 11.05 -2.79
CA MET A 498 -3.82 11.76 -4.04
C MET A 498 -5.06 12.13 -4.83
N SER A 499 -6.17 11.40 -4.70
CA SER A 499 -7.46 11.85 -5.26
C SER A 499 -7.92 13.19 -4.65
N ASN A 500 -7.39 13.55 -3.48
CA ASN A 500 -7.56 14.85 -2.83
C ASN A 500 -6.32 15.77 -2.98
N SER A 501 -5.36 15.46 -3.83
CA SER A 501 -4.11 16.22 -3.99
C SER A 501 -3.36 16.41 -2.66
N LEU A 502 -3.31 15.39 -1.80
CA LEU A 502 -2.64 15.39 -0.51
C LEU A 502 -1.54 14.32 -0.48
N GLU A 503 -0.33 14.71 -0.06
CA GLU A 503 0.77 13.76 0.16
C GLU A 503 0.66 13.09 1.52
N SER A 504 0.65 11.75 1.56
CA SER A 504 0.80 10.99 2.80
C SER A 504 2.23 10.48 2.97
N ARG A 505 2.82 10.68 4.17
CA ARG A 505 4.16 10.23 4.57
C ARG A 505 4.06 9.18 5.67
N VAL A 506 4.96 8.19 5.63
CA VAL A 506 4.90 6.98 6.47
C VAL A 506 6.22 6.75 7.22
N PRO A 507 6.51 7.49 8.30
CA PRO A 507 7.82 7.45 8.98
C PRO A 507 8.22 6.06 9.49
N PHE A 508 7.27 5.21 9.86
CA PHE A 508 7.53 3.82 10.28
C PHE A 508 8.06 2.94 9.17
N LEU A 509 7.98 3.39 7.91
CA LEU A 509 8.48 2.70 6.72
C LEU A 509 9.79 3.29 6.18
N ASP A 510 10.53 4.07 6.97
CA ASP A 510 11.93 4.35 6.68
C ASP A 510 12.68 3.02 6.59
N TYR A 511 13.40 2.78 5.49
CA TYR A 511 14.02 1.46 5.24
C TYR A 511 15.00 1.07 6.36
N ARG A 512 15.68 2.04 6.99
CA ARG A 512 16.60 1.80 8.12
C ARG A 512 15.85 1.28 9.35
N LEU A 513 14.63 1.80 9.60
CA LEU A 513 13.74 1.27 10.65
C LEU A 513 13.30 -0.15 10.32
N ILE A 514 12.94 -0.43 9.06
CA ILE A 514 12.53 -1.77 8.64
C ILE A 514 13.68 -2.77 8.83
N GLU A 515 14.88 -2.45 8.37
CA GLU A 515 16.05 -3.28 8.54
C GLU A 515 16.38 -3.53 10.01
N PHE A 516 16.31 -2.48 10.85
CA PHE A 516 16.47 -2.61 12.30
C PHE A 516 15.41 -3.57 12.89
N VAL A 517 14.12 -3.32 12.63
CA VAL A 517 13.03 -4.11 13.19
C VAL A 517 13.08 -5.56 12.72
N GLU A 518 13.35 -5.80 11.46
CA GLU A 518 13.46 -7.15 10.91
C GLU A 518 14.65 -7.91 11.49
N SER A 519 15.76 -7.23 11.85
CA SER A 519 16.90 -7.85 12.52
C SER A 519 16.64 -8.29 13.98
N LEU A 520 15.54 -7.83 14.58
CA LEU A 520 15.20 -8.19 15.96
C LEU A 520 14.66 -9.63 16.06
N PRO A 521 15.02 -10.38 17.11
CA PRO A 521 14.39 -11.65 17.42
C PRO A 521 12.86 -11.52 17.58
N PRO A 522 12.08 -12.55 17.19
CA PRO A 522 10.62 -12.49 17.23
C PRO A 522 10.05 -12.25 18.63
N GLY A 523 10.78 -12.65 19.68
CA GLY A 523 10.40 -12.40 21.08
C GLY A 523 10.36 -10.92 21.47
N LEU A 524 11.10 -10.03 20.78
CA LEU A 524 11.07 -8.59 21.01
C LEU A 524 9.94 -7.90 20.22
N LYS A 525 9.38 -8.56 19.22
CA LYS A 525 8.22 -8.10 18.47
C LYS A 525 6.92 -8.59 19.10
N LEU A 526 6.88 -9.88 19.51
CA LEU A 526 5.71 -10.56 20.08
C LEU A 526 6.10 -11.30 21.37
N LYS A 527 6.04 -10.62 22.52
CA LYS A 527 6.37 -11.18 23.86
C LYS A 527 5.10 -11.67 24.56
N GLY A 528 5.04 -12.98 24.83
CA GLY A 528 3.81 -13.60 25.33
C GLY A 528 2.68 -13.42 24.31
N VAL A 529 1.64 -12.69 24.70
CA VAL A 529 0.48 -12.30 23.84
C VAL A 529 0.53 -10.84 23.40
N THR A 530 1.60 -10.11 23.78
CA THR A 530 1.73 -8.67 23.51
C THR A 530 2.50 -8.45 22.20
N GLY A 531 1.80 -8.03 21.17
CA GLY A 531 2.42 -7.54 19.92
C GLY A 531 3.01 -6.14 20.08
N LYS A 532 3.93 -5.77 19.20
CA LYS A 532 4.68 -4.51 19.24
C LYS A 532 5.44 -4.30 20.54
N TYR A 533 6.00 -5.36 21.12
CA TYR A 533 6.53 -5.30 22.49
C TYR A 533 7.62 -4.23 22.65
N LEU A 534 8.75 -4.33 21.95
CA LEU A 534 9.84 -3.36 22.06
C LEU A 534 9.41 -1.97 21.58
N HIS A 535 8.60 -1.90 20.53
CA HIS A 535 8.00 -0.66 20.06
C HIS A 535 7.23 0.06 21.19
N LYS A 536 6.33 -0.62 21.86
CA LYS A 536 5.58 -0.06 23.00
C LYS A 536 6.48 0.40 24.12
N ARG A 537 7.49 -0.42 24.49
CA ARG A 537 8.48 -0.06 25.50
C ARG A 537 9.23 1.23 25.13
N ALA A 538 9.61 1.35 23.86
CA ALA A 538 10.28 2.56 23.37
C ALA A 538 9.38 3.80 23.48
N LEU A 539 8.09 3.65 23.16
CA LEU A 539 7.14 4.76 23.13
C LEU A 539 6.71 5.26 24.52
N GLU A 540 6.96 4.50 25.60
CA GLU A 540 6.75 4.96 26.98
C GLU A 540 7.52 6.26 27.33
N LYS A 541 8.57 6.60 26.55
CA LYS A 541 9.31 7.85 26.66
C LYS A 541 8.44 9.08 26.30
N TRP A 542 7.52 8.92 25.36
CA TRP A 542 6.76 10.01 24.77
C TRP A 542 5.27 9.99 25.11
N LEU A 543 4.73 8.82 25.45
CA LEU A 543 3.30 8.60 25.67
C LEU A 543 3.05 7.97 27.05
N PRO A 544 1.95 8.35 27.72
CA PRO A 544 1.52 7.68 28.95
C PRO A 544 1.17 6.22 28.71
N LYS A 545 1.34 5.38 29.73
CA LYS A 545 1.13 3.92 29.64
C LYS A 545 -0.29 3.54 29.25
N ASP A 546 -1.29 4.29 29.66
CA ASP A 546 -2.70 4.06 29.29
C ASP A 546 -2.96 4.28 27.79
N VAL A 547 -2.19 5.13 27.12
CA VAL A 547 -2.20 5.28 25.65
C VAL A 547 -1.41 4.17 25.00
N VAL A 548 -0.18 3.88 25.48
CA VAL A 548 0.73 2.87 24.92
C VAL A 548 0.11 1.47 24.93
N TYR A 549 -0.56 1.10 26.00
CA TYR A 549 -1.11 -0.24 26.21
C TYR A 549 -2.62 -0.31 25.98
N ARG A 550 -3.22 0.75 25.46
CA ARG A 550 -4.62 0.78 25.09
C ARG A 550 -4.90 -0.33 24.06
N LYS A 551 -6.00 -1.04 24.26
CA LYS A 551 -6.45 -2.05 23.29
C LYS A 551 -6.80 -1.35 21.97
N LYS A 552 -6.17 -1.80 20.89
CA LYS A 552 -6.45 -1.27 19.54
C LYS A 552 -7.94 -1.46 19.23
N LYS A 553 -8.66 -0.37 18.99
CA LYS A 553 -10.07 -0.41 18.57
C LYS A 553 -10.20 -0.91 17.13
N GLY A 554 -9.13 -0.75 16.34
CA GLY A 554 -9.13 -0.97 14.90
C GLY A 554 -9.96 0.08 14.18
N PHE A 555 -9.77 0.24 12.89
CA PHE A 555 -10.67 1.02 12.03
C PHE A 555 -11.96 0.20 11.80
N ALA A 556 -12.67 -0.19 12.88
CA ALA A 556 -13.96 -0.84 12.73
C ALA A 556 -14.95 0.22 12.28
N ASN A 557 -15.25 0.22 11.00
CA ASN A 557 -16.30 1.06 10.44
C ASN A 557 -17.62 0.29 10.40
N PRO A 558 -18.77 0.96 10.47
CA PRO A 558 -20.09 0.32 10.40
C PRO A 558 -20.51 -0.06 8.98
N VAL A 559 -19.60 0.00 7.99
CA VAL A 559 -19.89 -0.24 6.57
C VAL A 559 -20.48 -1.62 6.35
N GLU A 560 -20.01 -2.64 7.06
CA GLU A 560 -20.61 -3.98 7.00
C GLU A 560 -22.09 -3.97 7.40
N ASP A 561 -22.47 -3.18 8.42
CA ASP A 561 -23.88 -3.05 8.85
C ASP A 561 -24.67 -2.15 7.90
N TRP A 562 -24.02 -1.13 7.31
CA TRP A 562 -24.65 -0.28 6.29
C TRP A 562 -24.98 -1.07 5.03
N PHE A 563 -24.08 -1.93 4.54
CA PHE A 563 -24.30 -2.80 3.39
C PHE A 563 -25.48 -3.76 3.60
N ARG A 564 -25.63 -4.30 4.82
CA ARG A 564 -26.74 -5.19 5.17
C ARG A 564 -28.09 -4.46 5.22
N ASN A 565 -28.09 -3.20 5.68
CA ASN A 565 -29.30 -2.45 5.99
C ASN A 565 -29.56 -1.30 5.01
N ARG A 566 -28.96 -0.14 5.23
CA ARG A 566 -29.24 1.10 4.48
C ARG A 566 -28.82 1.03 3.01
N MET A 567 -27.71 0.38 2.71
CA MET A 567 -27.17 0.27 1.35
C MET A 567 -27.62 -1.00 0.62
N ARG A 568 -28.49 -1.79 1.21
CA ARG A 568 -28.96 -3.06 0.64
C ARG A 568 -29.52 -2.93 -0.79
N PRO A 569 -30.39 -1.96 -1.14
CA PRO A 569 -30.89 -1.83 -2.51
C PRO A 569 -29.78 -1.65 -3.53
N PHE A 570 -28.76 -0.87 -3.17
CA PHE A 570 -27.56 -0.67 -3.99
C PHE A 570 -26.76 -1.98 -4.17
N VAL A 571 -26.53 -2.74 -3.09
CA VAL A 571 -25.83 -4.02 -3.14
C VAL A 571 -26.57 -5.02 -4.03
N GLU A 572 -27.91 -5.13 -3.89
CA GLU A 572 -28.75 -6.02 -4.70
C GLU A 572 -28.76 -5.60 -6.17
N GLU A 573 -28.79 -4.31 -6.47
CA GLU A 573 -28.67 -3.77 -7.82
C GLU A 573 -27.30 -4.15 -8.43
N CYS A 574 -26.21 -3.89 -7.73
CA CYS A 574 -24.86 -4.23 -8.21
C CYS A 574 -24.70 -5.74 -8.50
N LEU A 575 -25.19 -6.60 -7.61
CA LEU A 575 -24.89 -8.03 -7.68
C LEU A 575 -25.90 -8.85 -8.47
N LEU A 576 -27.17 -8.42 -8.54
CA LEU A 576 -28.27 -9.22 -9.08
C LEU A 576 -28.87 -8.66 -10.36
N SER A 577 -28.43 -7.51 -10.86
CA SER A 577 -28.85 -6.98 -12.16
C SER A 577 -28.47 -7.93 -13.28
N SER A 578 -29.33 -8.03 -14.31
CA SER A 578 -29.07 -8.83 -15.52
C SER A 578 -27.82 -8.39 -16.28
N ASP A 579 -27.46 -7.11 -16.19
CA ASP A 579 -26.34 -6.49 -16.89
C ASP A 579 -25.07 -6.44 -16.04
N SER A 580 -25.09 -7.02 -14.82
CA SER A 580 -23.94 -7.01 -13.94
C SER A 580 -22.78 -7.84 -14.50
N ALA A 581 -21.56 -7.31 -14.39
CA ALA A 581 -20.34 -8.07 -14.67
C ALA A 581 -20.23 -9.28 -13.75
N VAL A 582 -20.65 -9.11 -12.49
CA VAL A 582 -20.74 -10.21 -11.52
C VAL A 582 -21.52 -11.40 -12.08
N GLY A 583 -22.63 -11.14 -12.80
CA GLY A 583 -23.40 -12.20 -13.45
C GLY A 583 -22.72 -12.87 -14.63
N ARG A 584 -21.70 -12.25 -15.26
CA ARG A 584 -20.90 -12.85 -16.34
C ARG A 584 -19.81 -13.78 -15.81
N PHE A 585 -19.15 -13.41 -14.72
CA PHE A 585 -18.01 -14.12 -14.14
C PHE A 585 -18.41 -15.17 -13.11
N PHE A 586 -19.50 -14.95 -12.36
CA PHE A 586 -19.85 -15.72 -11.17
C PHE A 586 -21.25 -16.33 -11.21
N ASP A 587 -21.46 -17.41 -10.43
CA ASP A 587 -22.77 -18.10 -10.32
C ASP A 587 -23.73 -17.25 -9.46
N GLN A 588 -24.76 -16.74 -10.11
CA GLN A 588 -25.79 -15.90 -9.52
C GLN A 588 -26.60 -16.60 -8.41
N ARG A 589 -26.75 -17.94 -8.48
CA ARG A 589 -27.47 -18.72 -7.47
C ARG A 589 -26.68 -18.79 -6.18
N TYR A 590 -25.35 -18.94 -6.30
CA TYR A 590 -24.46 -18.93 -5.14
C TYR A 590 -24.46 -17.56 -4.47
N ILE A 591 -24.42 -16.47 -5.23
CA ILE A 591 -24.46 -15.09 -4.71
C ILE A 591 -25.79 -14.83 -3.99
N ARG A 592 -26.93 -15.20 -4.56
CA ARG A 592 -28.25 -15.07 -3.89
C ARG A 592 -28.26 -15.79 -2.55
N ARG A 593 -27.77 -17.03 -2.50
CA ARG A 593 -27.66 -17.82 -1.27
C ARG A 593 -26.78 -17.15 -0.22
N MET A 594 -25.64 -16.55 -0.65
CA MET A 594 -24.76 -15.79 0.25
C MET A 594 -25.50 -14.59 0.88
N LEU A 595 -26.18 -13.79 0.06
CA LEU A 595 -26.97 -12.63 0.52
C LEU A 595 -28.08 -13.04 1.49
N GLU A 596 -28.82 -14.11 1.19
CA GLU A 596 -29.89 -14.64 2.06
C GLU A 596 -29.34 -15.17 3.38
N THR A 597 -28.23 -15.90 3.35
CA THR A 597 -27.60 -16.49 4.53
C THR A 597 -27.03 -15.41 5.47
N ASP A 598 -26.35 -14.39 4.89
CA ASP A 598 -25.84 -13.23 5.65
C ASP A 598 -26.97 -12.45 6.30
N ARG A 599 -28.08 -12.23 5.55
CA ARG A 599 -29.28 -11.56 6.05
C ARG A 599 -29.94 -12.31 7.21
N ALA A 600 -29.99 -13.63 7.12
CA ALA A 600 -30.54 -14.47 8.18
C ALA A 600 -29.64 -14.56 9.42
N GLY A 601 -28.45 -13.96 9.38
CA GLY A 601 -27.45 -14.03 10.47
C GLY A 601 -26.88 -15.44 10.71
N LYS A 602 -27.09 -16.36 9.76
CA LYS A 602 -26.63 -17.75 9.87
C LYS A 602 -25.14 -17.89 9.62
N ASP A 603 -24.61 -17.04 8.76
CA ASP A 603 -23.18 -16.94 8.47
C ASP A 603 -22.81 -15.49 8.13
N GLN A 604 -21.50 -15.14 8.13
CA GLN A 604 -21.01 -13.79 7.89
C GLN A 604 -20.31 -13.71 6.53
N PHE A 605 -21.07 -13.30 5.50
CA PHE A 605 -20.52 -13.09 4.14
C PHE A 605 -20.24 -11.61 3.81
N ARG A 606 -20.26 -10.71 4.78
CA ARG A 606 -20.17 -9.25 4.60
C ARG A 606 -18.98 -8.83 3.74
N ARG A 607 -17.79 -9.34 4.05
CA ARG A 607 -16.55 -9.03 3.31
C ARG A 607 -16.55 -9.64 1.91
N HIS A 608 -17.15 -10.80 1.75
CA HIS A 608 -17.32 -11.46 0.45
C HIS A 608 -18.23 -10.62 -0.45
N ILE A 609 -19.34 -10.14 0.11
CA ILE A 609 -20.30 -9.25 -0.57
C ILE A 609 -19.62 -7.94 -0.94
N TYR A 610 -18.84 -7.34 -0.01
CA TYR A 610 -18.09 -6.12 -0.26
C TYR A 610 -17.13 -6.29 -1.45
N LEU A 611 -16.35 -7.37 -1.50
CA LEU A 611 -15.42 -7.63 -2.60
C LEU A 611 -16.14 -7.82 -3.94
N LEU A 612 -17.28 -8.53 -3.95
CA LEU A 612 -18.09 -8.69 -5.16
C LEU A 612 -18.65 -7.35 -5.67
N VAL A 613 -19.13 -6.48 -4.77
CA VAL A 613 -19.58 -5.12 -5.14
C VAL A 613 -18.40 -4.29 -5.66
N SER A 614 -17.24 -4.36 -5.00
CA SER A 614 -16.02 -3.68 -5.48
C SER A 614 -15.64 -4.13 -6.90
N PHE A 615 -15.72 -5.43 -7.18
CA PHE A 615 -15.45 -5.94 -8.53
C PHE A 615 -16.46 -5.42 -9.56
N GLU A 616 -17.77 -5.39 -9.23
CA GLU A 616 -18.80 -4.86 -10.12
C GLU A 616 -18.54 -3.37 -10.44
N LEU A 617 -18.28 -2.56 -9.43
CA LEU A 617 -18.02 -1.12 -9.61
C LEU A 617 -16.75 -0.86 -10.42
N TRP A 618 -15.69 -1.63 -10.14
CA TRP A 618 -14.46 -1.55 -10.93
C TRP A 618 -14.71 -1.89 -12.40
N HIS A 619 -15.46 -2.95 -12.66
CA HIS A 619 -15.79 -3.35 -14.03
C HIS A 619 -16.63 -2.27 -14.74
N ARG A 620 -17.58 -1.65 -14.03
CA ARG A 620 -18.36 -0.52 -14.58
C ARG A 620 -17.47 0.68 -14.91
N ALA A 621 -16.48 0.97 -14.07
CA ALA A 621 -15.59 2.12 -14.25
C ALA A 621 -14.60 1.96 -15.43
N PHE A 622 -14.10 0.73 -15.68
CA PHE A 622 -12.99 0.54 -16.61
C PHE A 622 -13.29 -0.34 -17.83
N MET A 623 -14.32 -1.21 -17.77
CA MET A 623 -14.60 -2.23 -18.79
C MET A 623 -15.88 -1.96 -19.60
N LYS A 624 -16.73 -1.00 -19.19
CA LYS A 624 -17.83 -0.53 -20.03
C LYS A 624 -17.26 0.51 -20.99
N ASN A 625 -17.41 0.25 -22.28
CA ASN A 625 -17.15 1.20 -23.37
C ASN A 625 -18.16 2.34 -23.36
#